data_c063a98022e39963da4f4084d3d2820a
#
_entry.id   c063a98022e39963da4f4084d3d2820a
#
_cell.length_a   1.000
_cell.length_b   1.000
_cell.length_c   1.000
_cell.angle_alpha   90.00
_cell.angle_beta   90.00
_cell.angle_gamma   90.00
#
_symmetry.space_group_name_H-M   'P 1'
#
loop_
_entity.id
_entity.type
_entity.pdbx_description
1 polymer ?
#
loop_
_entity_poly.entity_id
_entity_poly.type
_entity_poly.pdbx_seq_one_letter_code
_entity_poly.pdbx_strand_id
1 'polypeptide(L)'
;VAYAAKELGKKITVDAQYAESFSDASKGKAIATKMFSNGCDVVFHAAGGVGMGVIEAAKEANKYAIGVDRDQAYLAPKNVLTSALKLVNQAVELVSKEAMDGKEIGGKTYTYGLSENAVGIPEEHKLMGDATYNAAVALEGKIKDKTITPPANKAEFAKYEASLK
;
A
#
# COMPACT_ATOMS: atom_id res chain seq x y z
N VAL A 1 2.45 -2.57 9.46
CA VAL A 1 3.51 -3.49 9.89
C VAL A 1 3.52 -3.62 11.42
N ALA A 2 3.70 -2.52 12.19
CA ALA A 2 3.80 -2.59 13.66
C ALA A 2 2.63 -3.31 14.32
N TYR A 3 1.38 -3.01 13.93
CA TYR A 3 0.20 -3.69 14.44
C TYR A 3 0.25 -5.22 14.19
N ALA A 4 0.49 -5.62 12.93
CA ALA A 4 0.55 -7.04 12.58
C ALA A 4 1.72 -7.77 13.27
N ALA A 5 2.85 -7.10 13.44
CA ALA A 5 4.00 -7.64 14.18
C ALA A 5 3.63 -7.98 15.63
N LYS A 6 2.88 -7.07 16.30
CA LYS A 6 2.37 -7.30 17.66
C LYS A 6 1.39 -8.45 17.71
N GLU A 7 0.35 -8.45 16.86
CA GLU A 7 -0.66 -9.51 16.81
C GLU A 7 -0.05 -10.90 16.57
N LEU A 8 0.98 -10.97 15.74
CA LEU A 8 1.68 -12.23 15.41
C LEU A 8 2.81 -12.59 16.38
N GLY A 9 3.13 -11.73 17.34
CA GLY A 9 4.29 -11.94 18.22
C GLY A 9 5.63 -12.02 17.46
N LYS A 10 5.74 -11.31 16.33
CA LYS A 10 6.92 -11.34 15.45
C LYS A 10 7.66 -10.02 15.49
N LYS A 11 8.99 -10.09 15.40
CA LYS A 11 9.82 -8.92 15.16
C LYS A 11 9.96 -8.71 13.65
N ILE A 12 9.46 -7.59 13.14
CA ILE A 12 9.53 -7.20 11.73
C ILE A 12 10.32 -5.90 11.64
N THR A 13 11.36 -5.89 10.82
CA THR A 13 12.16 -4.68 10.56
C THR A 13 11.60 -3.99 9.32
N VAL A 14 11.50 -2.66 9.38
CA VAL A 14 11.09 -1.83 8.24
C VAL A 14 12.25 -0.92 7.88
N ASP A 15 12.69 -1.00 6.62
CA ASP A 15 13.61 -0.04 6.00
C ASP A 15 12.83 0.85 5.02
N ALA A 16 13.14 2.14 4.98
CA ALA A 16 12.49 3.11 4.10
C ALA A 16 13.53 3.88 3.30
N GLN A 17 13.40 3.82 1.98
CA GLN A 17 14.29 4.50 1.03
C GLN A 17 13.46 5.44 0.14
N TYR A 18 13.99 6.61 -0.15
CA TYR A 18 13.35 7.59 -1.02
C TYR A 18 14.03 7.62 -2.38
N ALA A 19 13.25 7.42 -3.44
CA ALA A 19 13.78 7.46 -4.81
C ALA A 19 13.93 8.89 -5.36
N GLU A 20 13.28 9.88 -4.74
CA GLU A 20 13.26 11.28 -5.20
C GLU A 20 12.92 11.42 -6.69
N SER A 21 12.06 10.54 -7.18
CA SER A 21 11.56 10.46 -8.55
C SER A 21 10.24 9.70 -8.56
N PHE A 22 9.39 10.00 -9.53
CA PHE A 22 8.17 9.22 -9.82
C PHE A 22 8.20 8.53 -11.19
N SER A 23 9.30 8.66 -11.95
CA SER A 23 9.41 8.14 -13.32
C SER A 23 10.66 7.31 -13.60
N ASP A 24 11.71 7.40 -12.79
CA ASP A 24 12.97 6.71 -13.01
C ASP A 24 12.92 5.25 -12.51
N ALA A 25 12.51 4.34 -13.39
CA ALA A 25 12.44 2.91 -13.09
C ALA A 25 13.84 2.30 -12.80
N SER A 26 14.91 2.80 -13.44
CA SER A 26 16.26 2.30 -13.20
C SER A 26 16.73 2.57 -11.77
N LYS A 27 16.41 3.76 -11.26
CA LYS A 27 16.67 4.13 -9.87
C LYS A 27 15.86 3.25 -8.90
N GLY A 28 14.60 2.97 -9.21
CA GLY A 28 13.77 2.04 -8.46
C GLY A 28 14.37 0.65 -8.37
N LYS A 29 14.83 0.12 -9.51
CA LYS A 29 15.50 -1.18 -9.57
C LYS A 29 16.77 -1.21 -8.72
N ALA A 30 17.62 -0.21 -8.82
CA ALA A 30 18.86 -0.15 -8.04
C ALA A 30 18.61 -0.11 -6.53
N ILE A 31 17.64 0.70 -6.07
CA ILE A 31 17.22 0.78 -4.66
C ILE A 31 16.70 -0.56 -4.17
N ALA A 32 15.73 -1.15 -4.89
CA ALA A 32 15.12 -2.41 -4.48
C ALA A 32 16.13 -3.57 -4.48
N THR A 33 17.04 -3.64 -5.47
CA THR A 33 18.12 -4.62 -5.48
C THR A 33 18.99 -4.51 -4.24
N LYS A 34 19.36 -3.28 -3.82
CA LYS A 34 20.08 -3.06 -2.58
C LYS A 34 19.29 -3.48 -1.35
N MET A 35 18.00 -3.15 -1.28
CA MET A 35 17.15 -3.57 -0.16
C MET A 35 17.07 -5.10 -0.05
N PHE A 36 16.86 -5.81 -1.15
CA PHE A 36 16.86 -7.28 -1.17
C PHE A 36 18.21 -7.87 -0.77
N SER A 37 19.32 -7.29 -1.22
CA SER A 37 20.69 -7.71 -0.82
C SER A 37 20.94 -7.49 0.67
N ASN A 38 20.30 -6.51 1.28
CA ASN A 38 20.36 -6.22 2.72
C ASN A 38 19.38 -7.09 3.55
N GLY A 39 18.69 -8.03 2.92
CA GLY A 39 17.85 -9.00 3.62
C GLY A 39 16.35 -8.67 3.64
N CYS A 40 15.89 -7.64 2.93
CA CYS A 40 14.46 -7.46 2.73
C CYS A 40 13.89 -8.64 1.94
N ASP A 41 12.73 -9.12 2.34
CA ASP A 41 11.98 -10.18 1.66
C ASP A 41 10.80 -9.64 0.84
N VAL A 42 10.27 -8.47 1.22
CA VAL A 42 9.18 -7.78 0.53
C VAL A 42 9.53 -6.30 0.41
N VAL A 43 9.34 -5.72 -0.78
CA VAL A 43 9.42 -4.26 -1.00
C VAL A 43 8.07 -3.73 -1.45
N PHE A 44 7.51 -2.81 -0.67
CA PHE A 44 6.34 -2.03 -1.03
C PHE A 44 6.78 -0.70 -1.62
N HIS A 45 6.35 -0.38 -2.83
CA HIS A 45 6.65 0.91 -3.43
C HIS A 45 5.44 1.85 -3.39
N ALA A 46 5.71 3.13 -3.15
CA ALA A 46 4.74 4.22 -3.26
C ALA A 46 5.37 5.34 -4.10
N ALA A 47 5.78 5.02 -5.34
CA ALA A 47 6.70 5.82 -6.11
C ALA A 47 6.35 5.89 -7.62
N GLY A 48 5.09 5.73 -7.99
CA GLY A 48 4.64 5.83 -9.38
C GLY A 48 5.40 4.89 -10.33
N GLY A 49 5.91 5.40 -11.45
CA GLY A 49 6.63 4.63 -12.47
C GLY A 49 7.96 4.02 -12.00
N VAL A 50 8.56 4.56 -10.95
CA VAL A 50 9.74 3.97 -10.28
C VAL A 50 9.46 2.54 -9.82
N GLY A 51 8.21 2.25 -9.44
CA GLY A 51 7.76 0.93 -9.01
C GLY A 51 7.92 -0.18 -10.05
N MET A 52 7.96 0.16 -11.34
CA MET A 52 8.25 -0.83 -12.39
C MET A 52 9.63 -1.48 -12.17
N GLY A 53 10.64 -0.68 -11.83
CA GLY A 53 11.97 -1.18 -11.49
C GLY A 53 12.01 -1.98 -10.19
N VAL A 54 11.19 -1.62 -9.20
CA VAL A 54 11.07 -2.39 -7.95
C VAL A 54 10.53 -3.80 -8.23
N ILE A 55 9.49 -3.92 -9.04
CA ILE A 55 8.89 -5.21 -9.42
C ILE A 55 9.88 -6.05 -10.24
N GLU A 56 10.63 -5.42 -11.14
CA GLU A 56 11.69 -6.10 -11.90
C GLU A 56 12.79 -6.65 -10.98
N ALA A 57 13.26 -5.85 -10.02
CA ALA A 57 14.24 -6.29 -9.02
C ALA A 57 13.72 -7.45 -8.15
N ALA A 58 12.44 -7.41 -7.76
CA ALA A 58 11.81 -8.49 -7.01
C ALA A 58 11.79 -9.80 -7.81
N LYS A 59 11.48 -9.72 -9.11
CA LYS A 59 11.51 -10.86 -10.03
C LYS A 59 12.92 -11.45 -10.16
N GLU A 60 13.94 -10.61 -10.36
CA GLU A 60 15.33 -11.05 -10.50
C GLU A 60 15.89 -11.66 -9.20
N ALA A 61 15.53 -11.10 -8.06
CA ALA A 61 15.97 -11.58 -6.75
C ALA A 61 15.14 -12.78 -6.24
N ASN A 62 14.10 -13.20 -6.96
CA ASN A 62 13.10 -14.16 -6.50
C ASN A 62 12.53 -13.79 -5.12
N LYS A 63 12.21 -12.52 -4.94
CA LYS A 63 11.64 -11.89 -3.76
C LYS A 63 10.25 -11.35 -4.09
N TYR A 64 9.63 -10.65 -3.14
CA TYR A 64 8.27 -10.17 -3.29
C TYR A 64 8.19 -8.65 -3.39
N ALA A 65 7.17 -8.18 -4.09
CA ALA A 65 6.78 -6.78 -4.14
C ALA A 65 5.30 -6.60 -3.79
N ILE A 66 4.96 -5.42 -3.29
CA ILE A 66 3.58 -4.94 -3.19
C ILE A 66 3.45 -3.76 -4.16
N GLY A 67 2.49 -3.86 -5.07
CA GLY A 67 2.21 -2.84 -6.07
C GLY A 67 1.35 -1.69 -5.53
N VAL A 68 1.07 -0.70 -6.38
CA VAL A 68 0.23 0.47 -6.04
C VAL A 68 -0.68 0.89 -7.19
N ASP A 69 -1.65 1.71 -6.87
CA ASP A 69 -2.61 2.39 -7.74
C ASP A 69 -3.62 1.43 -8.37
N ARG A 70 -3.17 0.43 -9.09
CA ARG A 70 -3.96 -0.65 -9.69
C ARG A 70 -3.32 -2.00 -9.38
N ASP A 71 -4.01 -3.07 -9.63
CA ASP A 71 -3.40 -4.39 -9.52
C ASP A 71 -2.24 -4.51 -10.52
N GLN A 72 -1.06 -4.76 -9.98
CA GLN A 72 0.19 -4.91 -10.73
C GLN A 72 0.69 -6.36 -10.80
N ALA A 73 -0.11 -7.34 -10.37
CA ALA A 73 0.24 -8.77 -10.42
C ALA A 73 0.62 -9.23 -11.84
N TYR A 74 0.01 -8.64 -12.88
CA TYR A 74 0.31 -8.97 -14.27
C TYR A 74 1.76 -8.70 -14.69
N LEU A 75 2.49 -7.82 -13.98
CA LEU A 75 3.90 -7.52 -14.27
C LEU A 75 4.84 -8.63 -13.81
N ALA A 76 4.54 -9.26 -12.69
CA ALA A 76 5.29 -10.37 -12.14
C ALA A 76 4.39 -11.26 -11.26
N PRO A 77 3.58 -12.16 -11.89
CA PRO A 77 2.55 -12.93 -11.19
C PRO A 77 3.07 -13.85 -10.06
N LYS A 78 4.36 -14.14 -10.04
CA LYS A 78 5.03 -14.97 -9.03
C LYS A 78 5.70 -14.15 -7.92
N ASN A 79 5.70 -12.82 -8.05
CA ASN A 79 6.47 -11.94 -7.17
C ASN A 79 5.65 -10.78 -6.58
N VAL A 80 4.58 -10.35 -7.25
CA VAL A 80 3.67 -9.33 -6.69
C VAL A 80 2.64 -10.02 -5.82
N LEU A 81 2.76 -9.84 -4.49
CA LEU A 81 1.85 -10.45 -3.51
C LEU A 81 0.43 -9.89 -3.60
N THR A 82 0.35 -8.58 -3.75
CA THR A 82 -0.88 -7.80 -3.84
C THR A 82 -0.53 -6.38 -4.29
N SER A 83 -1.52 -5.51 -4.36
CA SER A 83 -1.34 -4.08 -4.67
C SER A 83 -2.21 -3.22 -3.78
N ALA A 84 -1.68 -2.10 -3.30
CA ALA A 84 -2.47 -1.07 -2.64
C ALA A 84 -3.23 -0.29 -3.71
N LEU A 85 -4.51 -0.59 -3.88
CA LEU A 85 -5.36 0.03 -4.89
C LEU A 85 -5.71 1.45 -4.51
N LYS A 86 -5.67 2.35 -5.51
CA LYS A 86 -6.20 3.70 -5.46
C LYS A 86 -7.26 3.84 -6.55
N LEU A 87 -8.51 3.73 -6.15
CA LEU A 87 -9.68 3.68 -7.05
C LEU A 87 -10.09 5.11 -7.43
N VAL A 88 -9.30 5.74 -8.30
CA VAL A 88 -9.54 7.12 -8.79
C VAL A 88 -10.91 7.26 -9.45
N ASN A 89 -11.38 6.23 -10.16
CA ASN A 89 -12.72 6.19 -10.72
C ASN A 89 -13.79 6.41 -9.65
N GLN A 90 -13.66 5.76 -8.49
CA GLN A 90 -14.58 5.93 -7.36
C GLN A 90 -14.57 7.37 -6.84
N ALA A 91 -13.38 7.96 -6.68
CA ALA A 91 -13.24 9.35 -6.24
C ALA A 91 -13.90 10.33 -7.23
N VAL A 92 -13.70 10.12 -8.53
CA VAL A 92 -14.31 10.93 -9.60
C VAL A 92 -15.83 10.80 -9.57
N GLU A 93 -16.36 9.58 -9.42
CA GLU A 93 -17.80 9.32 -9.34
C GLU A 93 -18.43 10.05 -8.15
N LEU A 94 -17.82 9.95 -6.96
CA LEU A 94 -18.31 10.61 -5.74
C LEU A 94 -18.38 12.14 -5.89
N VAL A 95 -17.30 12.77 -6.39
CA VAL A 95 -17.27 14.22 -6.60
C VAL A 95 -18.26 14.65 -7.68
N SER A 96 -18.37 13.89 -8.78
CA SER A 96 -19.31 14.19 -9.85
C SER A 96 -20.77 14.14 -9.35
N LYS A 97 -21.09 13.15 -8.52
CA LYS A 97 -22.42 13.04 -7.91
C LYS A 97 -22.73 14.23 -7.01
N GLU A 98 -21.77 14.66 -6.18
CA GLU A 98 -21.95 15.86 -5.36
C GLU A 98 -22.22 17.11 -6.21
N ALA A 99 -21.51 17.26 -7.33
CA ALA A 99 -21.74 18.38 -8.26
C ALA A 99 -23.14 18.30 -8.89
N MET A 100 -23.59 17.10 -9.30
CA MET A 100 -24.93 16.88 -9.86
C MET A 100 -26.03 17.16 -8.84
N ASP A 101 -25.78 16.89 -7.57
CA ASP A 101 -26.68 17.22 -6.45
C ASP A 101 -26.69 18.73 -6.10
N GLY A 102 -25.99 19.56 -6.89
CA GLY A 102 -25.94 21.02 -6.73
C GLY A 102 -25.04 21.50 -5.59
N LYS A 103 -24.16 20.63 -5.05
CA LYS A 103 -23.20 21.04 -4.04
C LYS A 103 -22.05 21.83 -4.69
N GLU A 104 -21.58 22.84 -3.98
CA GLU A 104 -20.36 23.55 -4.37
C GLU A 104 -19.15 22.66 -4.11
N ILE A 105 -18.46 22.24 -5.16
CA ILE A 105 -17.28 21.36 -5.09
C ILE A 105 -15.95 22.09 -5.28
N GLY A 106 -15.98 23.30 -5.79
CA GLY A 106 -14.77 24.09 -6.08
C GLY A 106 -14.04 24.56 -4.82
N GLY A 107 -12.72 24.67 -4.89
CA GLY A 107 -11.89 25.18 -3.80
C GLY A 107 -11.79 24.30 -2.55
N LYS A 108 -12.26 23.03 -2.63
CA LYS A 108 -12.26 22.08 -1.52
C LYS A 108 -11.24 20.98 -1.72
N THR A 109 -10.71 20.44 -0.63
CA THR A 109 -9.91 19.22 -0.62
C THR A 109 -10.77 18.08 -0.10
N TYR A 110 -10.88 17.01 -0.88
CA TYR A 110 -11.58 15.79 -0.50
C TYR A 110 -10.57 14.71 -0.16
N THR A 111 -10.81 14.00 0.94
CA THR A 111 -10.02 12.84 1.32
C THR A 111 -10.92 11.61 1.32
N TYR A 112 -10.65 10.69 0.42
CA TYR A 112 -11.36 9.44 0.29
C TYR A 112 -10.47 8.27 0.70
N GLY A 113 -11.02 7.35 1.44
CA GLY A 113 -10.30 6.19 1.97
C GLY A 113 -11.10 4.89 1.85
N LEU A 114 -10.90 4.00 2.80
CA LEU A 114 -11.60 2.72 2.88
C LEU A 114 -13.12 2.90 3.08
N SER A 115 -13.54 3.93 3.82
CA SER A 115 -14.97 4.21 4.08
C SER A 115 -15.75 4.51 2.80
N GLU A 116 -15.11 5.18 1.84
CA GLU A 116 -15.68 5.53 0.53
C GLU A 116 -15.38 4.46 -0.53
N ASN A 117 -14.74 3.35 -0.16
CA ASN A 117 -14.25 2.33 -1.07
C ASN A 117 -13.34 2.91 -2.18
N ALA A 118 -12.57 3.95 -1.86
CA ALA A 118 -11.65 4.60 -2.79
C ALA A 118 -10.23 4.01 -2.75
N VAL A 119 -9.95 3.15 -1.78
CA VAL A 119 -8.71 2.36 -1.66
C VAL A 119 -9.04 0.94 -1.22
N GLY A 120 -8.11 0.01 -1.42
CA GLY A 120 -8.30 -1.39 -1.03
C GLY A 120 -7.16 -2.27 -1.54
N ILE A 121 -7.42 -3.57 -1.63
CA ILE A 121 -6.53 -4.57 -2.22
C ILE A 121 -7.30 -5.39 -3.27
N PRO A 122 -6.63 -6.00 -4.28
CA PRO A 122 -7.28 -6.87 -5.27
C PRO A 122 -7.93 -8.09 -4.60
N GLU A 123 -9.05 -8.55 -5.17
CA GLU A 123 -9.70 -9.80 -4.76
C GLU A 123 -8.86 -11.03 -5.15
N GLU A 124 -8.12 -10.97 -6.26
CA GLU A 124 -7.20 -12.03 -6.66
C GLU A 124 -5.99 -12.05 -5.71
N HIS A 125 -5.81 -13.14 -4.99
CA HIS A 125 -4.82 -13.23 -3.90
C HIS A 125 -4.09 -14.58 -3.81
N LYS A 126 -4.00 -15.31 -4.94
CA LYS A 126 -3.36 -16.65 -5.00
C LYS A 126 -1.99 -16.70 -4.35
N LEU A 127 -1.15 -15.67 -4.59
CA LEU A 127 0.21 -15.64 -4.09
C LEU A 127 0.26 -15.30 -2.60
N MET A 128 -0.66 -14.47 -2.12
CA MET A 128 -0.79 -14.09 -0.72
C MET A 128 -1.44 -15.20 0.13
N GLY A 129 -2.36 -15.96 -0.46
CA GLY A 129 -3.14 -17.01 0.18
C GLY A 129 -4.32 -16.48 1.01
N ASP A 130 -5.35 -17.32 1.14
CA ASP A 130 -6.64 -16.95 1.75
C ASP A 130 -6.50 -16.45 3.19
N ALA A 131 -5.66 -17.10 3.99
CA ALA A 131 -5.51 -16.73 5.40
C ALA A 131 -4.96 -15.29 5.54
N THR A 132 -3.95 -14.92 4.74
CA THR A 132 -3.36 -13.59 4.77
C THR A 132 -4.31 -12.55 4.19
N TYR A 133 -5.00 -12.89 3.11
CA TYR A 133 -6.02 -12.03 2.51
C TYR A 133 -7.15 -11.72 3.48
N ASN A 134 -7.73 -12.74 4.10
CA ASN A 134 -8.81 -12.57 5.06
C ASN A 134 -8.37 -11.74 6.29
N ALA A 135 -7.13 -11.91 6.75
CA ALA A 135 -6.58 -11.08 7.82
C ALA A 135 -6.45 -9.61 7.40
N ALA A 136 -6.04 -9.33 6.16
CA ALA A 136 -5.96 -7.96 5.63
C ALA A 136 -7.36 -7.33 5.51
N VAL A 137 -8.35 -8.06 4.98
CA VAL A 137 -9.75 -7.59 4.88
C VAL A 137 -10.36 -7.34 6.27
N ALA A 138 -10.05 -8.18 7.26
CA ALA A 138 -10.47 -7.93 8.63
C ALA A 138 -9.88 -6.65 9.22
N LEU A 139 -8.63 -6.29 8.85
CA LEU A 139 -8.01 -5.02 9.24
C LEU A 139 -8.67 -3.82 8.55
N GLU A 140 -9.09 -3.95 7.29
CA GLU A 140 -9.89 -2.91 6.62
C GLU A 140 -11.17 -2.59 7.41
N GLY A 141 -11.87 -3.62 7.88
CA GLY A 141 -13.04 -3.45 8.74
C GLY A 141 -12.74 -2.64 9.99
N LYS A 142 -11.66 -2.97 10.69
CA LYS A 142 -11.22 -2.25 11.90
C LYS A 142 -10.80 -0.80 11.63
N ILE A 143 -10.34 -0.49 10.42
CA ILE A 143 -10.04 0.89 10.02
C ILE A 143 -11.33 1.64 9.67
N LYS A 144 -12.27 1.00 8.96
CA LYS A 144 -13.57 1.59 8.61
C LYS A 144 -14.40 1.94 9.85
N ASP A 145 -14.40 1.09 10.86
CA ASP A 145 -15.12 1.31 12.13
C ASP A 145 -14.32 2.16 13.14
N LYS A 146 -13.12 2.62 12.77
CA LYS A 146 -12.20 3.43 13.57
C LYS A 146 -11.65 2.74 14.83
N THR A 147 -11.75 1.43 14.95
CA THR A 147 -11.06 0.65 15.99
C THR A 147 -9.54 0.79 15.85
N ILE A 148 -9.07 0.91 14.60
CA ILE A 148 -7.69 1.24 14.28
C ILE A 148 -7.68 2.54 13.47
N THR A 149 -6.92 3.54 13.93
CA THR A 149 -6.66 4.75 13.17
C THR A 149 -5.19 4.74 12.73
N PRO A 150 -4.91 4.54 11.43
CA PRO A 150 -3.54 4.59 10.94
C PRO A 150 -2.92 5.98 11.17
N PRO A 151 -1.69 6.06 11.69
CA PRO A 151 -1.02 7.34 11.91
C PRO A 151 -0.66 8.00 10.57
N ALA A 152 -0.89 9.32 10.46
CA ALA A 152 -0.65 10.09 9.25
C ALA A 152 0.75 10.74 9.19
N ASN A 153 1.47 10.79 10.30
CA ASN A 153 2.80 11.41 10.38
C ASN A 153 3.69 10.72 11.43
N LYS A 154 4.97 11.11 11.46
CA LYS A 154 5.96 10.50 12.37
C LYS A 154 5.60 10.65 13.85
N ALA A 155 5.04 11.79 14.27
CA ALA A 155 4.69 12.02 15.67
C ALA A 155 3.52 11.14 16.12
N GLU A 156 2.51 11.00 15.26
CA GLU A 156 1.40 10.07 15.48
C GLU A 156 1.86 8.62 15.45
N PHE A 157 2.76 8.27 14.52
CA PHE A 157 3.32 6.93 14.46
C PHE A 157 4.08 6.56 15.74
N ALA A 158 4.90 7.45 16.28
CA ALA A 158 5.62 7.22 17.52
C ALA A 158 4.66 6.98 18.72
N LYS A 159 3.56 7.74 18.80
CA LYS A 159 2.51 7.53 19.81
C LYS A 159 1.80 6.19 19.62
N TYR A 160 1.46 5.88 18.37
CA TYR A 160 0.80 4.63 18.02
C TYR A 160 1.70 3.41 18.35
N GLU A 161 2.97 3.46 17.99
CA GLU A 161 3.92 2.39 18.30
C GLU A 161 4.11 2.20 19.81
N ALA A 162 4.14 3.29 20.57
CA ALA A 162 4.19 3.23 22.04
C ALA A 162 2.93 2.58 22.64
N SER A 163 1.76 2.78 22.04
CA SER A 163 0.50 2.15 22.47
C SER A 163 0.41 0.66 22.16
N LEU A 164 1.24 0.15 21.26
CA LEU A 164 1.31 -1.26 20.92
C LEU A 164 2.18 -2.08 21.89
N LYS A 165 2.95 -1.43 22.75
CA LYS A 165 3.78 -2.10 23.78
C LYS A 165 2.89 -2.52 24.94
#